data_0e64536478c36d64ad5b95d12d694fd2
#
_entry.id   0e64536478c36d64ad5b95d12d694fd2
#
_cell.length_a   1.000
_cell.length_b   1.000
_cell.length_c   1.000
_cell.angle_alpha   90.00
_cell.angle_beta   90.00
_cell.angle_gamma   90.00
#
_symmetry.space_group_name_H-M   'P 1'
#
loop_
_entity.id
_entity.type
_entity.pdbx_description
1 polymer ?
#
loop_
_entity_poly.entity_id
_entity_poly.type
_entity_poly.pdbx_seq_one_letter_code
_entity_poly.pdbx_strand_id
1 'polypeptide(L)'
;MRDDRLSLAQAEALAELNATRPVKVIAVTGGKGGVGKTTVSANLAVAIAAQGRDVMLLDADLGLANVDVLLGLHTRFHLGHVLKGECSLEDTIVTGPHGLQIVPAASGMKRMANLSEAEHAGIIRAFSDLYHRVEVLVVDTAAGLHDSVTTFTQAAHHVVVVICDEPASITDAYALIKVLSREHGVQRFQILANQTRRSGEGPDLFQKIARVCDRFLNVALEFAGSVPFDDYLRRAVQRQAAVVDAYPASISSIALKNLALKADKWSVPQGARGHLEFFVERMVGARIGPSTVLQ
;
A
#
# COMPACT_ATOMS: atom_id res chain seq x y z
N MET A 1 -35.34 4.21 13.68
CA MET A 1 -33.91 4.12 13.99
C MET A 1 -33.69 2.74 14.55
N ARG A 2 -33.22 1.79 13.72
CA ARG A 2 -32.80 0.45 14.15
C ARG A 2 -31.38 0.56 14.66
N ASP A 3 -31.15 0.03 15.84
CA ASP A 3 -29.87 0.00 16.52
C ASP A 3 -28.96 -1.00 15.77
N ASP A 4 -28.08 -0.48 14.89
CA ASP A 4 -27.14 -1.29 14.06
C ASP A 4 -25.85 -1.66 14.81
N ARG A 5 -25.91 -1.78 16.13
CA ARG A 5 -24.79 -2.35 16.88
C ARG A 5 -24.87 -3.87 16.79
N LEU A 6 -23.96 -4.46 16.01
CA LEU A 6 -23.71 -5.89 16.04
C LEU A 6 -23.55 -6.36 17.49
N SER A 7 -24.21 -7.45 17.86
CA SER A 7 -23.98 -8.04 19.19
C SER A 7 -22.52 -8.49 19.29
N LEU A 8 -21.95 -8.51 20.50
CA LEU A 8 -20.56 -8.96 20.73
C LEU A 8 -20.30 -10.33 20.06
N ALA A 9 -21.23 -11.25 20.16
CA ALA A 9 -21.14 -12.58 19.52
C ALA A 9 -21.12 -12.52 17.97
N GLN A 10 -21.82 -11.56 17.37
CA GLN A 10 -21.79 -11.36 15.91
C GLN A 10 -20.47 -10.70 15.47
N ALA A 11 -19.91 -9.80 16.28
CA ALA A 11 -18.60 -9.21 16.04
C ALA A 11 -17.48 -10.26 16.15
N GLU A 12 -17.54 -11.14 17.17
CA GLU A 12 -16.61 -12.25 17.34
C GLU A 12 -16.69 -13.27 16.20
N ALA A 13 -17.90 -13.66 15.79
CA ALA A 13 -18.08 -14.58 14.66
C ALA A 13 -17.61 -13.99 13.32
N LEU A 14 -17.78 -12.68 13.11
CA LEU A 14 -17.25 -11.97 11.94
C LEU A 14 -15.72 -11.87 11.99
N ALA A 15 -15.14 -11.65 13.17
CA ALA A 15 -13.70 -11.63 13.38
C ALA A 15 -13.07 -13.00 13.07
N GLU A 16 -13.70 -14.10 13.53
CA GLU A 16 -13.26 -15.46 13.21
C GLU A 16 -13.34 -15.78 11.72
N LEU A 17 -14.44 -15.38 11.04
CA LEU A 17 -14.58 -15.54 9.59
C LEU A 17 -13.57 -14.71 8.80
N ASN A 18 -13.23 -13.52 9.27
CA ASN A 18 -12.22 -12.66 8.64
C ASN A 18 -10.78 -13.13 8.93
N ALA A 19 -10.54 -13.75 10.08
CA ALA A 19 -9.24 -14.27 10.49
C ALA A 19 -8.69 -15.38 9.55
N THR A 20 -9.57 -16.03 8.76
CA THR A 20 -9.16 -17.11 7.84
C THR A 20 -8.90 -16.67 6.41
N ARG A 21 -9.18 -15.42 6.05
CA ARG A 21 -8.99 -14.93 4.67
C ARG A 21 -7.65 -14.22 4.50
N PRO A 22 -6.80 -14.68 3.58
CA PRO A 22 -5.53 -14.01 3.33
C PRO A 22 -5.76 -12.61 2.76
N VAL A 23 -5.00 -11.63 3.28
CA VAL A 23 -5.01 -10.24 2.81
C VAL A 23 -3.88 -10.03 1.82
N LYS A 24 -4.17 -9.44 0.66
CA LYS A 24 -3.14 -9.01 -0.30
C LYS A 24 -2.54 -7.68 0.16
N VAL A 25 -1.24 -7.64 0.41
CA VAL A 25 -0.54 -6.43 0.83
C VAL A 25 0.33 -5.91 -0.31
N ILE A 26 0.11 -4.66 -0.71
CA ILE A 26 0.81 -3.98 -1.81
C ILE A 26 1.49 -2.73 -1.25
N ALA A 27 2.81 -2.71 -1.20
CA ALA A 27 3.56 -1.49 -0.88
C ALA A 27 3.85 -0.71 -2.17
N VAL A 28 3.57 0.59 -2.13
CA VAL A 28 3.94 1.54 -3.18
C VAL A 28 5.08 2.39 -2.65
N THR A 29 6.24 2.26 -3.28
CA THR A 29 7.48 2.86 -2.83
C THR A 29 8.25 3.52 -3.98
N GLY A 30 9.34 4.19 -3.69
CA GLY A 30 10.24 4.78 -4.68
C GLY A 30 11.42 5.46 -4.02
N GLY A 31 12.57 5.40 -4.68
CA GLY A 31 13.82 5.93 -4.13
C GLY A 31 13.84 7.46 -3.97
N LYS A 32 12.99 8.20 -4.71
CA LYS A 32 13.01 9.67 -4.76
C LYS A 32 11.67 10.28 -4.33
N GLY A 33 11.70 11.44 -3.69
CA GLY A 33 10.54 12.28 -3.46
C GLY A 33 9.97 12.86 -4.77
N GLY A 34 8.66 13.10 -4.83
CA GLY A 34 7.99 13.73 -5.97
C GLY A 34 7.69 12.83 -7.17
N VAL A 35 8.06 11.54 -7.15
CA VAL A 35 7.74 10.61 -8.24
C VAL A 35 6.24 10.22 -8.30
N GLY A 36 5.44 10.65 -7.31
CA GLY A 36 3.99 10.47 -7.28
C GLY A 36 3.50 9.22 -6.56
N LYS A 37 4.26 8.67 -5.60
CA LYS A 37 3.88 7.50 -4.81
C LYS A 37 2.48 7.62 -4.21
N THR A 38 2.25 8.62 -3.36
CA THR A 38 0.97 8.87 -2.67
C THR A 38 -0.19 9.01 -3.64
N THR A 39 0.02 9.70 -4.77
CA THR A 39 -1.01 9.82 -5.81
C THR A 39 -1.33 8.46 -6.44
N VAL A 40 -0.31 7.63 -6.68
CA VAL A 40 -0.48 6.27 -7.21
C VAL A 40 -1.17 5.41 -6.17
N SER A 41 -0.71 5.40 -4.91
CA SER A 41 -1.28 4.60 -3.81
C SER A 41 -2.76 4.89 -3.59
N ALA A 42 -3.11 6.17 -3.45
CA ALA A 42 -4.49 6.59 -3.22
C ALA A 42 -5.40 6.22 -4.39
N ASN A 43 -5.00 6.51 -5.63
CA ASN A 43 -5.82 6.19 -6.80
C ASN A 43 -5.89 4.68 -7.09
N LEU A 44 -4.82 3.92 -6.80
CA LEU A 44 -4.84 2.46 -6.88
C LEU A 44 -5.84 1.88 -5.87
N ALA A 45 -5.79 2.33 -4.62
CA ALA A 45 -6.69 1.88 -3.56
C ALA A 45 -8.16 2.21 -3.90
N VAL A 46 -8.45 3.45 -4.34
CA VAL A 46 -9.79 3.86 -4.77
C VAL A 46 -10.25 3.04 -5.98
N ALA A 47 -9.38 2.80 -6.97
CA ALA A 47 -9.74 2.00 -8.15
C ALA A 47 -10.02 0.54 -7.82
N ILE A 48 -9.34 -0.06 -6.83
CA ILE A 48 -9.62 -1.42 -6.36
C ILE A 48 -10.92 -1.46 -5.55
N ALA A 49 -11.15 -0.46 -4.67
CA ALA A 49 -12.41 -0.35 -3.91
C ALA A 49 -13.63 -0.17 -4.82
N ALA A 50 -13.50 0.61 -5.90
CA ALA A 50 -14.54 0.77 -6.92
C ALA A 50 -14.89 -0.53 -7.67
N GLN A 51 -14.06 -1.58 -7.58
CA GLN A 51 -14.35 -2.92 -8.09
C GLN A 51 -15.11 -3.80 -7.07
N GLY A 52 -15.52 -3.24 -5.92
CA GLY A 52 -16.25 -3.93 -4.86
C GLY A 52 -15.38 -4.76 -3.92
N ARG A 53 -14.06 -4.48 -3.87
CA ARG A 53 -13.14 -5.11 -2.90
C ARG A 53 -13.14 -4.35 -1.58
N ASP A 54 -12.95 -5.06 -0.49
CA ASP A 54 -12.69 -4.47 0.82
C ASP A 54 -11.23 -4.03 0.91
N VAL A 55 -10.99 -2.73 0.72
CA VAL A 55 -9.63 -2.16 0.61
C VAL A 55 -9.32 -1.28 1.81
N MET A 56 -8.09 -1.41 2.30
CA MET A 56 -7.52 -0.50 3.28
C MET A 56 -6.29 0.20 2.68
N LEU A 57 -6.13 1.49 2.95
CA LEU A 57 -4.97 2.30 2.58
C LEU A 57 -4.28 2.78 3.86
N LEU A 58 -3.03 2.36 4.04
CA LEU A 58 -2.17 2.85 5.11
C LEU A 58 -1.28 3.96 4.56
N ASP A 59 -1.35 5.15 5.15
CA ASP A 59 -0.32 6.17 4.98
C ASP A 59 0.87 5.81 5.88
N ALA A 60 1.92 5.30 5.28
CA ALA A 60 3.17 4.94 5.96
C ALA A 60 4.29 5.97 5.74
N ASP A 61 3.98 7.15 5.16
CA ASP A 61 4.86 8.32 5.23
C ASP A 61 4.65 9.02 6.59
N LEU A 62 5.21 8.40 7.63
CA LEU A 62 4.98 8.78 9.03
C LEU A 62 5.45 10.19 9.38
N GLY A 63 6.27 10.81 8.52
CA GLY A 63 6.80 12.17 8.73
C GLY A 63 6.03 13.25 7.99
N LEU A 64 5.53 12.93 6.80
CA LEU A 64 4.86 13.86 5.88
C LEU A 64 3.58 13.25 5.30
N ALA A 65 2.71 12.75 6.18
CA ALA A 65 1.41 12.20 5.80
C ALA A 65 0.61 13.14 4.90
N ASN A 66 0.06 12.61 3.81
CA ASN A 66 -0.63 13.39 2.79
C ASN A 66 -1.85 12.68 2.18
N VAL A 67 -2.14 11.44 2.54
CA VAL A 67 -3.26 10.68 1.96
C VAL A 67 -4.60 11.33 2.31
N ASP A 68 -4.78 11.76 3.56
CA ASP A 68 -5.97 12.46 4.05
C ASP A 68 -6.19 13.79 3.32
N VAL A 69 -5.12 14.57 3.14
CA VAL A 69 -5.14 15.83 2.39
C VAL A 69 -5.49 15.58 0.91
N LEU A 70 -4.89 14.55 0.29
CA LEU A 70 -5.12 14.22 -1.12
C LEU A 70 -6.57 13.82 -1.39
N LEU A 71 -7.22 13.16 -0.43
CA LEU A 71 -8.60 12.69 -0.54
C LEU A 71 -9.63 13.59 0.17
N GLY A 72 -9.21 14.75 0.71
CA GLY A 72 -10.09 15.72 1.35
C GLY A 72 -10.75 15.21 2.64
N LEU A 73 -10.05 14.35 3.39
CA LEU A 73 -10.59 13.71 4.57
C LEU A 73 -10.20 14.47 5.85
N HIS A 74 -11.07 14.44 6.83
CA HIS A 74 -10.80 14.98 8.15
C HIS A 74 -10.60 13.85 9.14
N THR A 75 -9.42 13.79 9.73
CA THR A 75 -9.02 12.74 10.66
C THR A 75 -9.04 13.27 12.09
N ARG A 76 -9.69 12.55 13.02
CA ARG A 76 -9.66 12.87 14.44
C ARG A 76 -8.44 12.25 15.11
N PHE A 77 -8.17 11.01 14.77
CA PHE A 77 -7.05 10.23 15.28
C PHE A 77 -6.17 9.76 14.13
N HIS A 78 -4.93 9.45 14.43
CA HIS A 78 -3.92 8.94 13.50
C HIS A 78 -2.94 8.01 14.22
N LEU A 79 -2.06 7.33 13.50
CA LEU A 79 -1.10 6.38 14.08
C LEU A 79 -0.29 6.93 15.25
N GLY A 80 -0.03 8.23 15.31
CA GLY A 80 0.67 8.85 16.44
C GLY A 80 -0.09 8.74 17.76
N HIS A 81 -1.43 8.72 17.74
CA HIS A 81 -2.25 8.50 18.94
C HIS A 81 -2.22 7.02 19.35
N VAL A 82 -2.23 6.11 18.38
CA VAL A 82 -2.12 4.66 18.64
C VAL A 82 -0.80 4.33 19.35
N LEU A 83 0.32 4.87 18.84
CA LEU A 83 1.65 4.66 19.45
C LEU A 83 1.79 5.24 20.86
N LYS A 84 0.96 6.21 21.23
CA LYS A 84 0.90 6.75 22.59
C LYS A 84 -0.08 5.99 23.49
N GLY A 85 -0.84 5.02 22.93
CA GLY A 85 -1.90 4.33 23.65
C GLY A 85 -3.15 5.19 23.92
N GLU A 86 -3.33 6.30 23.18
CA GLU A 86 -4.46 7.21 23.35
C GLU A 86 -5.73 6.71 22.65
N CYS A 87 -5.60 5.81 21.67
CA CYS A 87 -6.70 5.17 20.95
C CYS A 87 -6.24 3.84 20.33
N SER A 88 -7.17 3.00 19.91
CA SER A 88 -6.91 1.80 19.12
C SER A 88 -6.61 2.15 17.66
N LEU A 89 -6.08 1.18 16.88
CA LEU A 89 -5.93 1.34 15.43
C LEU A 89 -7.29 1.53 14.75
N GLU A 90 -8.31 0.81 15.23
CA GLU A 90 -9.70 0.90 14.77
C GLU A 90 -10.25 2.33 14.84
N ASP A 91 -9.96 3.05 15.92
CA ASP A 91 -10.43 4.44 16.12
C ASP A 91 -9.81 5.44 15.13
N THR A 92 -8.72 5.06 14.45
CA THR A 92 -8.06 5.91 13.44
C THR A 92 -8.66 5.77 12.06
N ILE A 93 -9.43 4.71 11.80
CA ILE A 93 -9.92 4.40 10.46
C ILE A 93 -10.94 5.44 10.02
N VAL A 94 -10.69 6.02 8.85
CA VAL A 94 -11.60 6.95 8.18
C VAL A 94 -12.10 6.31 6.88
N THR A 95 -13.40 6.43 6.63
CA THR A 95 -14.00 5.93 5.39
C THR A 95 -13.86 6.96 4.27
N GLY A 96 -13.23 6.55 3.19
CA GLY A 96 -13.05 7.29 1.94
C GLY A 96 -14.01 6.85 0.83
N PRO A 97 -13.71 7.22 -0.43
CA PRO A 97 -14.52 6.85 -1.59
C PRO A 97 -14.70 5.33 -1.72
N HIS A 98 -15.89 4.90 -2.17
CA HIS A 98 -16.25 3.48 -2.38
C HIS A 98 -16.08 2.57 -1.14
N GLY A 99 -16.15 3.13 0.07
CA GLY A 99 -15.95 2.38 1.30
C GLY A 99 -14.48 2.08 1.61
N LEU A 100 -13.53 2.70 0.90
CA LEU A 100 -12.11 2.60 1.18
C LEU A 100 -11.83 2.98 2.64
N GLN A 101 -11.22 2.08 3.39
CA GLN A 101 -10.77 2.32 4.76
C GLN A 101 -9.38 2.94 4.74
N ILE A 102 -9.17 4.04 5.45
CA ILE A 102 -7.90 4.77 5.44
C ILE A 102 -7.37 4.90 6.86
N VAL A 103 -6.13 4.46 7.05
CA VAL A 103 -5.38 4.65 8.29
C VAL A 103 -4.40 5.80 8.07
N PRO A 104 -4.67 6.99 8.62
CA PRO A 104 -3.84 8.17 8.42
C PRO A 104 -2.60 8.13 9.32
N ALA A 105 -1.48 8.61 8.80
CA ALA A 105 -0.31 8.91 9.62
C ALA A 105 -0.40 10.32 10.22
N ALA A 106 0.53 10.62 11.13
CA ALA A 106 0.63 11.93 11.75
C ALA A 106 1.48 12.88 10.91
N SER A 107 0.92 13.95 10.39
CA SER A 107 1.73 15.01 9.76
C SER A 107 2.46 15.85 10.78
N GLY A 108 3.76 16.17 10.49
CA GLY A 108 4.54 17.17 11.25
C GLY A 108 5.03 16.72 12.62
N MET A 109 4.88 15.46 13.01
CA MET A 109 5.40 14.92 14.26
C MET A 109 6.79 14.33 14.07
N LYS A 110 7.84 15.01 14.50
CA LYS A 110 9.24 14.56 14.40
C LYS A 110 9.47 13.14 14.95
N ARG A 111 8.74 12.75 15.99
CA ARG A 111 8.83 11.40 16.57
C ARG A 111 8.40 10.32 15.58
N MET A 112 7.40 10.58 14.76
CA MET A 112 6.89 9.61 13.79
C MET A 112 7.89 9.32 12.67
N ALA A 113 8.77 10.26 12.34
CA ALA A 113 9.84 10.05 11.36
C ALA A 113 11.01 9.21 11.90
N ASN A 114 11.08 8.98 13.21
CA ASN A 114 12.19 8.33 13.89
C ASN A 114 11.70 7.22 14.85
N LEU A 115 10.77 6.39 14.39
CA LEU A 115 10.31 5.23 15.15
C LEU A 115 11.39 4.14 15.19
N SER A 116 11.46 3.44 16.32
CA SER A 116 12.28 2.24 16.46
C SER A 116 11.69 1.08 15.64
N GLU A 117 12.51 0.07 15.37
CA GLU A 117 12.05 -1.17 14.72
C GLU A 117 10.90 -1.84 15.52
N ALA A 118 10.93 -1.78 16.84
CA ALA A 118 9.88 -2.32 17.70
C ALA A 118 8.55 -1.56 17.53
N GLU A 119 8.60 -0.24 17.36
CA GLU A 119 7.40 0.58 17.10
C GLU A 119 6.83 0.31 15.70
N HIS A 120 7.67 0.18 14.67
CA HIS A 120 7.24 -0.24 13.34
C HIS A 120 6.59 -1.63 13.37
N ALA A 121 7.22 -2.59 14.08
CA ALA A 121 6.65 -3.93 14.25
C ALA A 121 5.32 -3.89 15.01
N GLY A 122 5.20 -3.02 16.02
CA GLY A 122 3.96 -2.80 16.77
C GLY A 122 2.82 -2.31 15.88
N ILE A 123 3.10 -1.35 15.00
CA ILE A 123 2.11 -0.88 14.01
C ILE A 123 1.67 -2.05 13.11
N ILE A 124 2.60 -2.79 12.52
CA ILE A 124 2.27 -3.92 11.62
C ILE A 124 1.43 -4.98 12.32
N ARG A 125 1.76 -5.32 13.58
CA ARG A 125 0.99 -6.28 14.37
C ARG A 125 -0.42 -5.79 14.69
N ALA A 126 -0.60 -4.50 14.97
CA ALA A 126 -1.91 -3.94 15.27
C ALA A 126 -2.94 -4.17 14.14
N PHE A 127 -2.49 -4.35 12.89
CA PHE A 127 -3.37 -4.71 11.78
C PHE A 127 -3.96 -6.12 11.91
N SER A 128 -3.31 -7.03 12.63
CA SER A 128 -3.83 -8.37 12.87
C SER A 128 -5.05 -8.37 13.80
N ASP A 129 -5.14 -7.37 14.67
CA ASP A 129 -6.22 -7.21 15.64
C ASP A 129 -7.46 -6.48 15.07
N LEU A 130 -7.41 -6.06 13.79
CA LEU A 130 -8.52 -5.36 13.17
C LEU A 130 -9.73 -6.27 12.94
N TYR A 131 -10.90 -5.82 13.38
CA TYR A 131 -12.19 -6.50 13.16
C TYR A 131 -12.72 -6.30 11.74
N HIS A 132 -12.28 -5.25 11.05
CA HIS A 132 -12.72 -4.92 9.69
C HIS A 132 -12.31 -6.00 8.69
N ARG A 133 -13.21 -6.25 7.76
CA ARG A 133 -12.89 -7.07 6.60
C ARG A 133 -11.93 -6.30 5.71
N VAL A 134 -10.78 -6.91 5.40
CA VAL A 134 -9.77 -6.38 4.49
C VAL A 134 -9.37 -7.49 3.53
N GLU A 135 -9.50 -7.25 2.24
CA GLU A 135 -9.03 -8.15 1.17
C GLU A 135 -7.70 -7.64 0.57
N VAL A 136 -7.55 -6.31 0.52
CA VAL A 136 -6.35 -5.67 -0.01
C VAL A 136 -5.90 -4.54 0.92
N LEU A 137 -4.65 -4.56 1.35
CA LEU A 137 -3.98 -3.46 2.01
C LEU A 137 -3.02 -2.80 1.02
N VAL A 138 -3.20 -1.51 0.74
CA VAL A 138 -2.23 -0.68 0.03
C VAL A 138 -1.45 0.13 1.06
N VAL A 139 -0.12 0.10 0.98
CA VAL A 139 0.78 0.82 1.88
C VAL A 139 1.51 1.90 1.10
N ASP A 140 1.22 3.17 1.39
CA ASP A 140 1.93 4.32 0.82
C ASP A 140 3.17 4.62 1.65
N THR A 141 4.36 4.36 1.12
CA THR A 141 5.60 4.55 1.88
C THR A 141 6.25 5.91 1.61
N ALA A 142 7.04 6.40 2.55
CA ALA A 142 7.91 7.55 2.34
C ALA A 142 8.90 7.33 1.17
N ALA A 143 9.63 8.36 0.77
CA ALA A 143 10.69 8.25 -0.21
C ALA A 143 12.02 7.83 0.45
N GLY A 144 12.88 7.19 -0.31
CA GLY A 144 14.27 6.92 0.10
C GLY A 144 14.48 5.57 0.77
N LEU A 145 15.48 5.50 1.66
CA LEU A 145 16.00 4.27 2.26
C LEU A 145 15.87 4.26 3.81
N HIS A 146 14.91 5.01 4.33
CA HIS A 146 14.68 5.05 5.78
C HIS A 146 14.12 3.72 6.29
N ASP A 147 14.37 3.42 7.57
CA ASP A 147 13.93 2.17 8.22
C ASP A 147 12.43 1.94 8.09
N SER A 148 11.61 2.99 8.14
CA SER A 148 10.17 2.88 7.90
C SER A 148 9.84 2.36 6.50
N VAL A 149 10.55 2.84 5.46
CA VAL A 149 10.35 2.39 4.07
C VAL A 149 10.70 0.92 3.92
N THR A 150 11.87 0.51 4.42
CA THR A 150 12.35 -0.86 4.30
C THR A 150 11.47 -1.83 5.10
N THR A 151 11.09 -1.47 6.33
CA THR A 151 10.24 -2.32 7.19
C THR A 151 8.84 -2.54 6.60
N PHE A 152 8.15 -1.46 6.20
CA PHE A 152 6.80 -1.60 5.63
C PHE A 152 6.83 -2.27 4.25
N THR A 153 7.88 -2.02 3.45
CA THR A 153 8.02 -2.65 2.13
C THR A 153 8.33 -4.14 2.25
N GLN A 154 9.19 -4.54 3.19
CA GLN A 154 9.50 -5.95 3.48
C GLN A 154 8.26 -6.73 3.95
N ALA A 155 7.40 -6.08 4.73
CA ALA A 155 6.16 -6.68 5.24
C ALA A 155 5.08 -6.85 4.17
N ALA A 156 5.27 -6.31 2.96
CA ALA A 156 4.30 -6.41 1.87
C ALA A 156 4.53 -7.64 0.98
N HIS A 157 3.45 -8.13 0.36
CA HIS A 157 3.50 -9.24 -0.60
C HIS A 157 3.99 -8.81 -1.98
N HIS A 158 3.59 -7.61 -2.40
CA HIS A 158 3.96 -7.00 -3.67
C HIS A 158 4.55 -5.63 -3.44
N VAL A 159 5.64 -5.36 -4.14
CA VAL A 159 6.36 -4.08 -4.02
C VAL A 159 6.31 -3.36 -5.36
N VAL A 160 5.53 -2.29 -5.43
CA VAL A 160 5.45 -1.41 -6.60
C VAL A 160 6.45 -0.28 -6.43
N VAL A 161 7.49 -0.28 -7.27
CA VAL A 161 8.50 0.79 -7.31
C VAL A 161 8.12 1.81 -8.37
N VAL A 162 7.81 3.03 -7.95
CA VAL A 162 7.43 4.13 -8.83
C VAL A 162 8.68 4.86 -9.30
N ILE A 163 8.83 4.99 -10.63
CA ILE A 163 9.93 5.72 -11.28
C ILE A 163 9.37 6.75 -12.27
N CYS A 164 10.16 7.78 -12.56
CA CYS A 164 9.88 8.76 -13.61
C CYS A 164 11.14 9.00 -14.48
N ASP A 165 10.98 9.69 -15.62
CA ASP A 165 12.08 9.94 -16.56
C ASP A 165 13.03 11.03 -16.05
N GLU A 166 13.66 10.75 -14.92
CA GLU A 166 14.72 11.54 -14.33
C GLU A 166 15.90 10.63 -13.96
N PRO A 167 17.15 10.97 -14.30
CA PRO A 167 18.31 10.13 -13.97
C PRO A 167 18.40 9.78 -12.48
N ALA A 168 18.13 10.75 -11.59
CA ALA A 168 18.10 10.53 -10.15
C ALA A 168 17.02 9.51 -9.73
N SER A 169 15.83 9.55 -10.34
CA SER A 169 14.74 8.59 -10.03
C SER A 169 15.17 7.16 -10.30
N ILE A 170 15.87 6.89 -11.41
CA ILE A 170 16.34 5.55 -11.76
C ILE A 170 17.47 5.10 -10.83
N THR A 171 18.42 6.00 -10.53
CA THR A 171 19.53 5.69 -9.62
C THR A 171 19.04 5.39 -8.22
N ASP A 172 18.13 6.21 -7.70
CA ASP A 172 17.57 6.04 -6.35
C ASP A 172 16.66 4.80 -6.26
N ALA A 173 15.91 4.50 -7.34
CA ALA A 173 15.13 3.25 -7.41
C ALA A 173 16.03 2.01 -7.44
N TYR A 174 17.15 2.04 -8.17
CA TYR A 174 18.15 0.97 -8.12
C TYR A 174 18.72 0.78 -6.71
N ALA A 175 19.09 1.90 -6.05
CA ALA A 175 19.61 1.84 -4.67
C ALA A 175 18.59 1.22 -3.72
N LEU A 176 17.31 1.59 -3.83
CA LEU A 176 16.21 1.03 -3.04
C LEU A 176 16.05 -0.48 -3.30
N ILE A 177 15.97 -0.91 -4.57
CA ILE A 177 15.86 -2.32 -4.95
C ILE A 177 17.05 -3.11 -4.42
N LYS A 178 18.27 -2.56 -4.51
CA LYS A 178 19.49 -3.20 -4.00
C LYS A 178 19.42 -3.44 -2.49
N VAL A 179 19.04 -2.44 -1.70
CA VAL A 179 18.91 -2.57 -0.23
C VAL A 179 17.82 -3.58 0.11
N LEU A 180 16.62 -3.43 -0.45
CA LEU A 180 15.50 -4.34 -0.22
C LEU A 180 15.84 -5.79 -0.60
N SER A 181 16.60 -5.99 -1.68
CA SER A 181 16.99 -7.34 -2.11
C SER A 181 18.07 -7.93 -1.22
N ARG A 182 19.15 -7.19 -0.94
CA ARG A 182 20.33 -7.73 -0.25
C ARG A 182 20.17 -7.83 1.26
N GLU A 183 19.47 -6.88 1.86
CA GLU A 183 19.37 -6.75 3.32
C GLU A 183 18.02 -7.25 3.84
N HIS A 184 16.97 -7.18 3.02
CA HIS A 184 15.60 -7.53 3.43
C HIS A 184 14.99 -8.70 2.63
N GLY A 185 15.75 -9.33 1.72
CA GLY A 185 15.33 -10.56 1.03
C GLY A 185 14.20 -10.39 0.01
N VAL A 186 13.83 -9.17 -0.38
CA VAL A 186 12.80 -8.92 -1.39
C VAL A 186 13.34 -9.26 -2.78
N GLN A 187 12.73 -10.24 -3.46
CA GLN A 187 13.24 -10.76 -4.74
C GLN A 187 12.40 -10.37 -5.96
N ARG A 188 11.21 -9.80 -5.75
CA ARG A 188 10.28 -9.44 -6.85
C ARG A 188 9.79 -8.02 -6.69
N PHE A 189 9.85 -7.25 -7.78
CA PHE A 189 9.42 -5.86 -7.80
C PHE A 189 8.59 -5.58 -9.04
N GLN A 190 7.48 -4.85 -8.88
CA GLN A 190 6.66 -4.31 -9.94
C GLN A 190 7.11 -2.87 -10.22
N ILE A 191 7.57 -2.59 -11.43
CA ILE A 191 8.05 -1.26 -11.83
C ILE A 191 6.93 -0.49 -12.50
N LEU A 192 6.54 0.64 -11.93
CA LEU A 192 5.56 1.56 -12.48
C LEU A 192 6.25 2.83 -12.98
N ALA A 193 6.20 3.07 -14.28
CA ALA A 193 6.67 4.33 -14.86
C ALA A 193 5.58 5.40 -14.74
N ASN A 194 5.84 6.45 -13.95
CA ASN A 194 4.89 7.53 -13.73
C ASN A 194 5.28 8.80 -14.47
N GLN A 195 4.30 9.67 -14.75
CA GLN A 195 4.48 10.97 -15.41
C GLN A 195 5.05 10.86 -16.83
N THR A 196 4.80 9.75 -17.53
CA THR A 196 5.30 9.54 -18.90
C THR A 196 4.66 10.52 -19.88
N ARG A 197 5.46 11.07 -20.79
CA ARG A 197 5.03 12.12 -21.75
C ARG A 197 4.90 11.59 -23.17
N ARG A 198 5.57 10.49 -23.49
CA ARG A 198 5.61 9.89 -24.82
C ARG A 198 5.14 8.46 -24.79
N SER A 199 4.54 8.03 -25.90
CA SER A 199 4.29 6.60 -26.11
C SER A 199 5.63 5.83 -26.11
N GLY A 200 5.68 4.69 -25.44
CA GLY A 200 6.90 3.86 -25.32
C GLY A 200 7.85 4.28 -24.19
N GLU A 201 7.75 5.48 -23.62
CA GLU A 201 8.66 5.96 -22.58
C GLU A 201 8.67 5.05 -21.33
N GLY A 202 7.51 4.55 -20.92
CA GLY A 202 7.43 3.65 -19.76
C GLY A 202 8.19 2.34 -19.96
N PRO A 203 7.99 1.59 -21.06
CA PRO A 203 8.82 0.45 -21.41
C PRO A 203 10.32 0.79 -21.49
N ASP A 204 10.69 1.95 -22.04
CA ASP A 204 12.09 2.38 -22.11
C ASP A 204 12.70 2.59 -20.71
N LEU A 205 11.96 3.23 -19.80
CA LEU A 205 12.36 3.40 -18.41
C LEU A 205 12.51 2.05 -17.69
N PHE A 206 11.56 1.15 -17.90
CA PHE A 206 11.65 -0.21 -17.36
C PHE A 206 12.91 -0.92 -17.86
N GLN A 207 13.21 -0.85 -19.17
CA GLN A 207 14.41 -1.45 -19.74
C GLN A 207 15.71 -0.86 -19.18
N LYS A 208 15.74 0.45 -18.87
CA LYS A 208 16.91 1.10 -18.25
C LYS A 208 17.20 0.50 -16.88
N ILE A 209 16.18 0.41 -15.99
CA ILE A 209 16.38 -0.12 -14.64
C ILE A 209 16.61 -1.63 -14.66
N ALA A 210 15.92 -2.37 -15.52
CA ALA A 210 16.09 -3.83 -15.66
C ALA A 210 17.51 -4.20 -16.01
N ARG A 211 18.13 -3.55 -17.01
CA ARG A 211 19.53 -3.81 -17.40
C ARG A 211 20.52 -3.62 -16.26
N VAL A 212 20.30 -2.62 -15.40
CA VAL A 212 21.19 -2.38 -14.26
C VAL A 212 20.98 -3.43 -13.18
N CYS A 213 19.71 -3.77 -12.88
CA CYS A 213 19.38 -4.82 -11.91
C CYS A 213 19.89 -6.20 -12.37
N ASP A 214 19.65 -6.59 -13.62
CA ASP A 214 20.09 -7.86 -14.18
C ASP A 214 21.62 -8.06 -14.10
N ARG A 215 22.36 -6.96 -14.20
CA ARG A 215 23.82 -7.00 -14.13
C ARG A 215 24.38 -7.21 -12.73
N PHE A 216 23.69 -6.69 -11.69
CA PHE A 216 24.27 -6.56 -10.34
C PHE A 216 23.43 -7.20 -9.22
N LEU A 217 22.19 -7.57 -9.50
CA LEU A 217 21.24 -8.10 -8.54
C LEU A 217 20.58 -9.38 -9.07
N ASN A 218 20.19 -10.27 -8.17
CA ASN A 218 19.39 -11.45 -8.50
C ASN A 218 17.94 -11.20 -8.10
N VAL A 219 17.22 -10.39 -8.87
CA VAL A 219 15.84 -9.99 -8.61
C VAL A 219 14.99 -10.13 -9.88
N ALA A 220 13.71 -10.40 -9.71
CA ALA A 220 12.75 -10.39 -10.81
C ALA A 220 12.06 -9.02 -10.87
N LEU A 221 12.19 -8.32 -11.99
CA LEU A 221 11.46 -7.09 -12.26
C LEU A 221 10.32 -7.36 -13.25
N GLU A 222 9.13 -6.87 -12.92
CA GLU A 222 7.94 -6.95 -13.75
C GLU A 222 7.45 -5.54 -14.10
N PHE A 223 7.11 -5.31 -15.36
CA PHE A 223 6.55 -4.02 -15.77
C PHE A 223 5.07 -3.93 -15.39
N ALA A 224 4.76 -3.14 -14.36
CA ALA A 224 3.39 -2.91 -13.90
C ALA A 224 2.58 -2.06 -14.89
N GLY A 225 3.21 -1.09 -15.53
CA GLY A 225 2.58 -0.21 -16.51
C GLY A 225 3.16 1.20 -16.50
N SER A 226 2.48 2.10 -17.22
CA SER A 226 2.80 3.52 -17.26
C SER A 226 1.58 4.34 -16.86
N VAL A 227 1.79 5.39 -16.06
CA VAL A 227 0.80 6.44 -15.82
C VAL A 227 1.26 7.69 -16.56
N PRO A 228 0.52 8.14 -17.58
CA PRO A 228 0.89 9.32 -18.33
C PRO A 228 0.80 10.60 -17.49
N PHE A 229 1.62 11.59 -17.81
CA PHE A 229 1.42 12.95 -17.33
C PHE A 229 0.05 13.44 -17.79
N ASP A 230 -0.77 13.95 -16.87
CA ASP A 230 -2.15 14.31 -17.12
C ASP A 230 -2.56 15.51 -16.26
N ASP A 231 -2.99 16.59 -16.91
CA ASP A 231 -3.48 17.78 -16.22
C ASP A 231 -4.75 17.51 -15.41
N TYR A 232 -5.57 16.52 -15.79
CA TYR A 232 -6.73 16.12 -15.01
C TYR A 232 -6.34 15.50 -13.66
N LEU A 233 -5.24 14.76 -13.61
CA LEU A 233 -4.71 14.25 -12.36
C LEU A 233 -4.30 15.41 -11.44
N ARG A 234 -3.61 16.43 -11.97
CA ARG A 234 -3.26 17.63 -11.20
C ARG A 234 -4.51 18.37 -10.69
N ARG A 235 -5.54 18.51 -11.54
CA ARG A 235 -6.82 19.15 -11.15
C ARG A 235 -7.56 18.33 -10.09
N ALA A 236 -7.51 17.01 -10.14
CA ALA A 236 -8.08 16.14 -9.13
C ALA A 236 -7.40 16.35 -7.78
N VAL A 237 -6.06 16.38 -7.74
CA VAL A 237 -5.28 16.68 -6.53
C VAL A 237 -5.67 18.05 -5.94
N GLN A 238 -5.81 19.09 -6.78
CA GLN A 238 -6.24 20.42 -6.34
C GLN A 238 -7.66 20.43 -5.76
N ARG A 239 -8.52 19.49 -6.18
CA ARG A 239 -9.87 19.29 -5.65
C ARG A 239 -9.93 18.30 -4.49
N GLN A 240 -8.79 17.82 -4.04
CA GLN A 240 -8.67 16.82 -2.99
C GLN A 240 -9.53 15.58 -3.30
N ALA A 241 -9.41 15.06 -4.50
CA ALA A 241 -10.16 13.90 -4.97
C ALA A 241 -9.28 12.96 -5.78
N ALA A 242 -9.60 11.67 -5.77
CA ALA A 242 -8.96 10.70 -6.64
C ALA A 242 -9.30 10.98 -8.11
N VAL A 243 -8.30 10.94 -9.01
CA VAL A 243 -8.53 11.21 -10.44
C VAL A 243 -9.42 10.14 -11.07
N VAL A 244 -9.35 8.91 -10.56
CA VAL A 244 -10.17 7.78 -11.03
C VAL A 244 -11.67 8.00 -10.85
N ASP A 245 -12.05 8.87 -9.92
CA ASP A 245 -13.43 9.29 -9.65
C ASP A 245 -13.75 10.65 -10.26
N ALA A 246 -12.88 11.64 -10.02
CA ALA A 246 -13.12 13.01 -10.48
C ALA A 246 -13.11 13.13 -12.01
N TYR A 247 -12.27 12.34 -12.69
CA TYR A 247 -12.09 12.35 -14.14
C TYR A 247 -11.91 10.92 -14.68
N PRO A 248 -12.95 10.07 -14.64
CA PRO A 248 -12.83 8.63 -14.88
C PRO A 248 -12.40 8.24 -16.31
N ALA A 249 -12.55 9.15 -17.28
CA ALA A 249 -12.16 8.96 -18.67
C ALA A 249 -10.79 9.56 -19.01
N SER A 250 -10.09 10.17 -18.04
CA SER A 250 -8.76 10.72 -18.29
C SER A 250 -7.73 9.63 -18.52
N ILE A 251 -6.63 9.97 -19.22
CA ILE A 251 -5.60 8.99 -19.56
C ILE A 251 -4.90 8.40 -18.33
N SER A 252 -4.70 9.21 -17.29
CA SER A 252 -4.16 8.75 -16.01
C SER A 252 -5.14 7.84 -15.27
N SER A 253 -6.44 8.15 -15.29
CA SER A 253 -7.48 7.30 -14.68
C SER A 253 -7.55 5.92 -15.33
N ILE A 254 -7.52 5.87 -16.65
CA ILE A 254 -7.51 4.62 -17.42
C ILE A 254 -6.27 3.80 -17.06
N ALA A 255 -5.10 4.44 -16.99
CA ALA A 255 -3.84 3.78 -16.62
C ALA A 255 -3.88 3.21 -15.19
N LEU A 256 -4.38 3.97 -14.22
CA LEU A 256 -4.50 3.56 -12.81
C LEU A 256 -5.55 2.45 -12.61
N LYS A 257 -6.67 2.51 -13.34
CA LYS A 257 -7.65 1.41 -13.38
C LYS A 257 -7.06 0.13 -13.98
N ASN A 258 -6.25 0.24 -15.03
CA ASN A 258 -5.54 -0.91 -15.59
C ASN A 258 -4.51 -1.48 -14.62
N LEU A 259 -3.83 -0.64 -13.84
CA LEU A 259 -2.95 -1.08 -12.76
C LEU A 259 -3.74 -1.85 -11.69
N ALA A 260 -4.91 -1.34 -11.29
CA ALA A 260 -5.79 -2.00 -10.32
C ALA A 260 -6.24 -3.39 -10.80
N LEU A 261 -6.64 -3.51 -12.08
CA LEU A 261 -7.00 -4.80 -12.69
C LEU A 261 -5.82 -5.79 -12.75
N LYS A 262 -4.59 -5.31 -12.94
CA LYS A 262 -3.39 -6.14 -12.85
C LYS A 262 -3.12 -6.58 -11.42
N ALA A 263 -3.20 -5.63 -10.47
CA ALA A 263 -2.97 -5.89 -9.06
C ALA A 263 -3.98 -6.88 -8.47
N ASP A 264 -5.22 -6.89 -8.95
CA ASP A 264 -6.22 -7.87 -8.55
C ASP A 264 -5.80 -9.32 -8.90
N LYS A 265 -5.07 -9.49 -10.01
CA LYS A 265 -4.56 -10.80 -10.47
C LYS A 265 -3.27 -11.25 -9.80
N TRP A 266 -2.59 -10.40 -9.03
CA TRP A 266 -1.38 -10.81 -8.32
C TRP A 266 -1.71 -11.86 -7.26
N SER A 267 -0.84 -12.86 -7.16
CA SER A 267 -1.04 -13.97 -6.21
C SER A 267 -0.94 -13.51 -4.78
N VAL A 268 -1.78 -14.06 -3.91
CA VAL A 268 -1.62 -13.93 -2.46
C VAL A 268 -0.80 -15.13 -1.98
N PRO A 269 0.27 -14.94 -1.19
CA PRO A 269 1.03 -16.05 -0.63
C PRO A 269 0.14 -16.93 0.25
N GLN A 270 0.33 -18.25 0.14
CA GLN A 270 -0.45 -19.24 0.90
C GLN A 270 0.12 -19.51 2.32
N GLY A 271 0.99 -18.64 2.84
CA GLY A 271 1.55 -18.78 4.19
C GLY A 271 2.58 -17.73 4.50
N ALA A 272 2.85 -17.58 5.80
CA ALA A 272 3.86 -16.66 6.32
C ALA A 272 5.25 -16.98 5.77
N ARG A 273 6.02 -15.96 5.43
CA ARG A 273 7.37 -16.07 4.86
C ARG A 273 8.47 -16.13 5.94
N GLY A 274 8.07 -16.05 7.23
CA GLY A 274 8.99 -16.07 8.36
C GLY A 274 9.60 -14.71 8.70
N HIS A 275 9.07 -13.64 8.15
CA HIS A 275 9.42 -12.26 8.46
C HIS A 275 8.25 -11.55 9.16
N LEU A 276 8.43 -10.29 9.51
CA LEU A 276 7.34 -9.42 9.95
C LEU A 276 6.39 -9.17 8.78
N GLU A 277 5.11 -9.54 8.92
CA GLU A 277 4.11 -9.43 7.87
C GLU A 277 2.81 -8.86 8.44
N PHE A 278 2.10 -8.06 7.64
CA PHE A 278 0.75 -7.63 7.96
C PHE A 278 -0.21 -8.83 7.97
N PHE A 279 -1.12 -8.87 8.94
CA PHE A 279 -2.15 -9.91 9.06
C PHE A 279 -1.57 -11.33 9.10
N VAL A 280 -0.41 -11.52 9.74
CA VAL A 280 0.29 -12.81 9.78
C VAL A 280 -0.59 -13.92 10.35
N GLU A 281 -1.43 -13.64 11.34
CA GLU A 281 -2.36 -14.59 11.97
C GLU A 281 -3.39 -15.12 10.96
N ARG A 282 -3.88 -14.28 10.05
CA ARG A 282 -4.82 -14.69 8.98
C ARG A 282 -4.17 -15.66 7.98
N MET A 283 -2.85 -15.56 7.77
CA MET A 283 -2.12 -16.49 6.90
C MET A 283 -1.82 -17.81 7.59
N VAL A 284 -1.61 -17.82 8.90
CA VAL A 284 -1.39 -19.03 9.70
C VAL A 284 -2.72 -19.77 9.90
N GLY A 285 -3.81 -19.08 10.21
CA GLY A 285 -5.14 -19.66 10.40
C GLY A 285 -5.70 -20.33 9.14
N ALA A 286 -5.40 -19.82 7.95
CA ALA A 286 -5.81 -20.43 6.68
C ALA A 286 -5.23 -21.85 6.45
N ARG A 287 -4.18 -22.26 7.18
CA ARG A 287 -3.61 -23.62 7.13
C ARG A 287 -4.30 -24.61 8.05
N ILE A 288 -5.05 -24.14 9.05
CA ILE A 288 -5.79 -24.99 9.98
C ILE A 288 -7.27 -25.00 9.51
N GLY A 289 -7.51 -25.48 8.30
CA GLY A 289 -8.86 -25.85 7.87
C GLY A 289 -9.39 -26.94 8.82
N PRO A 290 -10.72 -27.04 9.05
CA PRO A 290 -11.26 -28.02 9.97
C PRO A 290 -10.81 -29.41 9.54
N SER A 291 -9.89 -29.98 10.30
CA SER A 291 -9.56 -31.39 10.23
C SER A 291 -10.87 -32.14 10.41
N THR A 292 -11.34 -32.79 9.38
CA THR A 292 -12.44 -33.75 9.40
C THR A 292 -12.12 -34.75 10.52
N VAL A 293 -12.71 -34.55 11.67
CA VAL A 293 -12.81 -35.62 12.67
C VAL A 293 -13.85 -36.57 12.13
N LEU A 294 -13.38 -37.54 11.35
CA LEU A 294 -14.10 -38.78 11.11
C LEU A 294 -14.02 -39.63 12.38
N GLN A 295 -15.05 -39.72 13.09
CA GLN A 295 -15.51 -40.95 13.73
C GLN A 295 -17.01 -40.98 13.82
#